data_bb5cd8acb9f63a69ab81fe565fc5ccef
#
_entry.id   bb5cd8acb9f63a69ab81fe565fc5ccef
#
_cell.length_a   1.000
_cell.length_b   1.000
_cell.length_c   1.000
_cell.angle_alpha   90.00
_cell.angle_beta   90.00
_cell.angle_gamma   90.00
#
_symmetry.space_group_name_H-M   'P 1'
#
loop_
_entity.id
_entity.type
_entity.pdbx_description
1 polymer ?
#
loop_
_entity_poly.entity_id
_entity_poly.type
_entity_poly.pdbx_seq_one_letter_code
_entity_poly.pdbx_strand_id
1 'polypeptide(L)'
;MINRILEAIIAGLLVAAVGVAFVAVIYRYALDSALSWSFELSLALLTYITFLGAYLALRKGAHLKVTLLVDRLPRPLRGVSFLFNQVLIAMLGWIMLWHGGRQVMRFADQTTTVLEISTAWYYAAIPVAGGLILLDAIWLMGVGAIRLLQGNEADPRPNQSGEI
;
A
#
# COMPACT_ATOMS: atom_id res chain seq x y z
N MET A 1 -2.21 15.88 -5.23
CA MET A 1 -1.25 16.17 -4.14
C MET A 1 -0.90 14.92 -3.37
N ILE A 2 -1.85 14.17 -2.80
CA ILE A 2 -1.58 12.97 -1.96
C ILE A 2 -0.70 11.93 -2.67
N ASN A 3 -0.94 11.63 -3.95
CA ASN A 3 -0.13 10.65 -4.70
C ASN A 3 1.34 11.06 -4.79
N ARG A 4 1.62 12.35 -5.06
CA ARG A 4 3.01 12.85 -5.13
C ARG A 4 3.73 12.78 -3.78
N ILE A 5 3.01 13.02 -2.68
CA ILE A 5 3.57 12.90 -1.33
C ILE A 5 3.92 11.43 -1.04
N LEU A 6 3.01 10.50 -1.34
CA LEU A 6 3.26 9.06 -1.17
C LEU A 6 4.42 8.57 -2.03
N GLU A 7 4.48 9.00 -3.30
CA GLU A 7 5.60 8.70 -4.19
C GLU A 7 6.93 9.19 -3.62
N ALA A 8 6.97 10.42 -3.10
CA ALA A 8 8.16 10.98 -2.49
C ALA A 8 8.57 10.22 -1.22
N ILE A 9 7.61 9.82 -0.38
CA ILE A 9 7.87 9.01 0.81
C ILE A 9 8.44 7.65 0.41
N ILE A 10 7.81 6.94 -0.53
CA ILE A 10 8.26 5.62 -0.99
C ILE A 10 9.64 5.72 -1.65
N ALA A 11 9.88 6.75 -2.46
CA ALA A 11 11.17 6.99 -3.07
C ALA A 11 12.25 7.26 -2.01
N GLY A 12 11.95 8.08 -1.00
CA GLY A 12 12.85 8.34 0.13
C GLY A 12 13.19 7.07 0.92
N LEU A 13 12.18 6.24 1.21
CA LEU A 13 12.38 4.94 1.87
C LEU A 13 13.25 3.99 1.02
N LEU A 14 13.05 4.00 -0.30
CA LEU A 14 13.86 3.19 -1.21
C LEU A 14 15.32 3.64 -1.24
N VAL A 15 15.55 4.96 -1.34
CA VAL A 15 16.91 5.53 -1.27
C VAL A 15 17.58 5.18 0.07
N ALA A 16 16.85 5.28 1.18
CA ALA A 16 17.36 4.89 2.49
C ALA A 16 17.71 3.39 2.54
N ALA A 17 16.84 2.51 2.01
CA ALA A 17 17.08 1.07 1.99
C ALA A 17 18.33 0.70 1.15
N VAL A 18 18.47 1.32 -0.03
CA VAL A 18 19.66 1.14 -0.88
C VAL A 18 20.91 1.68 -0.19
N GLY A 19 20.83 2.84 0.47
CA GLY A 19 21.93 3.43 1.24
C GLY A 19 22.40 2.52 2.37
N VAL A 20 21.47 1.98 3.15
CA VAL A 20 21.78 1.01 4.23
C VAL A 20 22.44 -0.25 3.69
N ALA A 21 21.92 -0.80 2.59
CA ALA A 21 22.50 -1.98 1.95
C ALA A 21 23.92 -1.69 1.43
N PHE A 22 24.14 -0.53 0.82
CA PHE A 22 25.45 -0.12 0.31
C PHE A 22 26.47 0.05 1.45
N VAL A 23 26.08 0.71 2.53
CA VAL A 23 26.93 0.87 3.73
C VAL A 23 27.26 -0.49 4.33
N ALA A 24 26.29 -1.41 4.44
CA ALA A 24 26.50 -2.76 4.94
C ALA A 24 27.51 -3.55 4.12
N VAL A 25 27.47 -3.39 2.78
CA VAL A 25 28.46 -4.02 1.86
C VAL A 25 29.84 -3.46 2.07
N ILE A 26 30.00 -2.13 2.18
CA ILE A 26 31.33 -1.50 2.44
C ILE A 26 31.90 -2.01 3.76
N TYR A 27 31.11 -2.01 4.84
CA TYR A 27 31.58 -2.47 6.14
C TYR A 27 32.01 -3.93 6.10
N ARG A 28 31.27 -4.77 5.38
CA ARG A 28 31.55 -6.21 5.29
C ARG A 28 32.83 -6.51 4.50
N TYR A 29 33.08 -5.80 3.40
CA TYR A 29 34.17 -6.14 2.49
C TYR A 29 35.41 -5.24 2.64
N ALA A 30 35.25 -4.00 3.10
CA ALA A 30 36.39 -3.08 3.27
C ALA A 30 36.89 -3.02 4.71
N LEU A 31 36.02 -3.26 5.70
CA LEU A 31 36.34 -3.14 7.13
C LEU A 31 36.31 -4.49 7.86
N ASP A 32 36.02 -5.58 7.14
CA ASP A 32 35.89 -6.96 7.69
C ASP A 32 34.95 -7.03 8.92
N SER A 33 34.00 -6.11 9.01
CA SER A 33 33.08 -5.94 10.13
C SER A 33 31.63 -5.99 9.63
N ALA A 34 30.82 -6.91 10.15
CA ALA A 34 29.42 -7.02 9.77
C ALA A 34 28.56 -6.02 10.55
N LEU A 35 27.81 -5.20 9.85
CA LEU A 35 26.79 -4.31 10.42
C LEU A 35 25.51 -5.10 10.73
N SER A 36 25.41 -5.67 11.91
CA SER A 36 24.30 -6.55 12.30
C SER A 36 22.93 -5.86 12.22
N TRP A 37 22.85 -4.57 12.55
CA TRP A 37 21.61 -3.80 12.53
C TRP A 37 21.09 -3.48 11.11
N SER A 38 21.96 -3.53 10.10
CA SER A 38 21.60 -3.16 8.73
C SER A 38 20.53 -4.08 8.15
N PHE A 39 20.56 -5.35 8.51
CA PHE A 39 19.56 -6.34 8.08
C PHE A 39 18.17 -6.00 8.66
N GLU A 40 18.10 -5.73 9.96
CA GLU A 40 16.84 -5.39 10.64
C GLU A 40 16.24 -4.10 10.07
N LEU A 41 17.07 -3.06 9.90
CA LEU A 41 16.61 -1.79 9.33
C LEU A 41 16.14 -1.94 7.88
N SER A 42 16.87 -2.69 7.05
CA SER A 42 16.48 -2.96 5.66
C SER A 42 15.14 -3.69 5.59
N LEU A 43 14.90 -4.65 6.48
CA LEU A 43 13.64 -5.38 6.56
C LEU A 43 12.47 -4.45 6.91
N ALA A 44 12.66 -3.55 7.87
CA ALA A 44 11.68 -2.52 8.22
C ALA A 44 11.33 -1.63 7.04
N LEU A 45 12.35 -1.05 6.40
CA LEU A 45 12.17 -0.17 5.24
C LEU A 45 11.46 -0.89 4.09
N LEU A 46 11.84 -2.13 3.78
CA LEU A 46 11.22 -2.94 2.75
C LEU A 46 9.74 -3.21 3.04
N THR A 47 9.40 -3.47 4.30
CA THR A 47 8.01 -3.68 4.72
C THR A 47 7.16 -2.45 4.45
N TYR A 48 7.61 -1.27 4.84
CA TYR A 48 6.90 -0.01 4.56
C TYR A 48 6.80 0.29 3.06
N ILE A 49 7.88 0.11 2.30
CA ILE A 49 7.88 0.27 0.84
C ILE A 49 6.83 -0.65 0.20
N THR A 50 6.77 -1.91 0.63
CA THR A 50 5.84 -2.90 0.08
C THR A 50 4.39 -2.51 0.34
N PHE A 51 4.02 -2.21 1.58
CA PHE A 51 2.62 -1.94 1.93
C PHE A 51 2.15 -0.57 1.43
N LEU A 52 2.97 0.48 1.53
CA LEU A 52 2.64 1.80 0.99
C LEU A 52 2.65 1.79 -0.54
N GLY A 53 3.58 1.03 -1.16
CA GLY A 53 3.62 0.83 -2.60
C GLY A 53 2.39 0.10 -3.13
N ALA A 54 1.94 -0.94 -2.44
CA ALA A 54 0.71 -1.65 -2.76
C ALA A 54 -0.52 -0.72 -2.68
N TYR A 55 -0.62 0.11 -1.64
CA TYR A 55 -1.66 1.13 -1.55
C TYR A 55 -1.60 2.14 -2.71
N LEU A 56 -0.41 2.65 -3.04
CA LEU A 56 -0.24 3.59 -4.15
C LEU A 56 -0.63 2.95 -5.50
N ALA A 57 -0.27 1.68 -5.72
CA ALA A 57 -0.65 0.93 -6.90
C ALA A 57 -2.18 0.77 -7.01
N LEU A 58 -2.85 0.41 -5.90
CA LEU A 58 -4.30 0.38 -5.81
C LEU A 58 -4.93 1.71 -6.19
N ARG A 59 -4.40 2.80 -5.63
CA ARG A 59 -4.90 4.14 -5.85
C ARG A 59 -4.73 4.63 -7.29
N LYS A 60 -3.62 4.28 -7.94
CA LYS A 60 -3.38 4.59 -9.37
C LYS A 60 -4.20 3.72 -10.32
N GLY A 61 -4.97 2.77 -9.82
CA GLY A 61 -5.74 1.86 -10.66
C GLY A 61 -4.88 0.82 -11.40
N ALA A 62 -3.63 0.62 -10.95
CA ALA A 62 -2.71 -0.38 -11.48
C ALA A 62 -3.11 -1.83 -11.16
N HIS A 63 -4.14 -2.04 -10.32
CA HIS A 63 -4.76 -3.35 -10.27
C HIS A 63 -5.42 -3.60 -11.62
N LEU A 64 -4.98 -4.68 -12.25
CA LEU A 64 -5.51 -5.26 -13.47
C LEU A 64 -7.04 -5.07 -13.50
N LYS A 65 -7.46 -3.91 -13.98
CA LYS A 65 -8.81 -3.79 -14.48
C LYS A 65 -8.84 -4.80 -15.61
N VAL A 66 -9.67 -5.81 -15.49
CA VAL A 66 -10.07 -6.63 -16.64
C VAL A 66 -10.94 -5.69 -17.49
N THR A 67 -10.31 -4.55 -17.90
CA THR A 67 -10.95 -3.47 -18.66
C THR A 67 -11.57 -4.03 -19.91
N LEU A 68 -10.89 -4.97 -20.57
CA LEU A 68 -11.41 -5.66 -21.75
C LEU A 68 -12.74 -6.39 -21.50
N LEU A 69 -12.94 -6.91 -20.28
CA LEU A 69 -14.20 -7.59 -19.95
C LEU A 69 -15.26 -6.59 -19.46
N VAL A 70 -14.85 -5.64 -18.61
CA VAL A 70 -15.75 -4.63 -18.04
C VAL A 70 -16.24 -3.65 -19.10
N ASP A 71 -15.41 -3.29 -20.10
CA ASP A 71 -15.78 -2.38 -21.18
C ASP A 71 -16.80 -3.00 -22.15
N ARG A 72 -16.93 -4.32 -22.19
CA ARG A 72 -17.96 -5.04 -22.96
C ARG A 72 -19.31 -5.14 -22.23
N LEU A 73 -19.35 -4.80 -20.93
CA LEU A 73 -20.59 -4.84 -20.15
C LEU A 73 -21.45 -3.59 -20.45
N PRO A 74 -22.78 -3.73 -20.46
CA PRO A 74 -23.70 -2.60 -20.52
C PRO A 74 -23.51 -1.69 -19.30
N ARG A 75 -23.77 -0.39 -19.47
CA ARG A 75 -23.55 0.66 -18.45
C ARG A 75 -23.98 0.30 -17.03
N PRO A 76 -25.18 -0.25 -16.76
CA PRO A 76 -25.60 -0.59 -15.40
C PRO A 76 -24.72 -1.67 -14.76
N LEU A 77 -24.34 -2.69 -15.54
CA LEU A 77 -23.49 -3.78 -15.04
C LEU A 77 -22.06 -3.32 -14.75
N ARG A 78 -21.54 -2.32 -15.49
CA ARG A 78 -20.24 -1.69 -15.23
C ARG A 78 -20.24 -0.98 -13.87
N GLY A 79 -21.31 -0.25 -13.55
CA GLY A 79 -21.46 0.41 -12.25
C GLY A 79 -21.52 -0.56 -11.08
N VAL A 80 -22.28 -1.66 -11.22
CA VAL A 80 -22.37 -2.71 -10.21
C VAL A 80 -21.01 -3.38 -10.01
N SER A 81 -20.30 -3.70 -11.10
CA SER A 81 -18.96 -4.29 -11.03
C SER A 81 -17.96 -3.38 -10.32
N PHE A 82 -18.03 -2.06 -10.56
CA PHE A 82 -17.20 -1.09 -9.84
C PHE A 82 -17.49 -1.10 -8.33
N LEU A 83 -18.75 -1.01 -7.93
CA LEU A 83 -19.13 -1.04 -6.52
C LEU A 83 -18.73 -2.35 -5.85
N PHE A 84 -18.96 -3.48 -6.51
CA PHE A 84 -18.56 -4.80 -6.01
C PHE A 84 -17.04 -4.88 -5.77
N ASN A 85 -16.24 -4.40 -6.73
CA ASN A 85 -14.79 -4.35 -6.57
C ASN A 85 -14.37 -3.45 -5.40
N GLN A 86 -15.04 -2.30 -5.21
CA GLN A 86 -14.74 -1.41 -4.07
C GLN A 86 -15.09 -2.05 -2.73
N VAL A 87 -16.16 -2.86 -2.66
CA VAL A 87 -16.51 -3.62 -1.45
C VAL A 87 -15.42 -4.63 -1.12
N LEU A 88 -14.89 -5.36 -2.12
CA LEU A 88 -13.79 -6.29 -1.93
C LEU A 88 -12.52 -5.59 -1.42
N ILE A 89 -12.19 -4.43 -2.00
CA ILE A 89 -11.03 -3.62 -1.57
C ILE A 89 -11.24 -3.10 -0.14
N ALA A 90 -12.45 -2.64 0.20
CA ALA A 90 -12.78 -2.20 1.55
C ALA A 90 -12.68 -3.35 2.56
N MET A 91 -13.15 -4.53 2.21
CA MET A 91 -13.03 -5.74 3.03
C MET A 91 -11.57 -6.12 3.27
N LEU A 92 -10.74 -6.07 2.23
CA LEU A 92 -9.30 -6.28 2.36
C LEU A 92 -8.66 -5.26 3.30
N GLY A 93 -8.96 -3.97 3.11
CA GLY A 93 -8.47 -2.88 3.97
C GLY A 93 -8.90 -3.07 5.43
N TRP A 94 -10.13 -3.49 5.67
CA TRP A 94 -10.65 -3.81 7.00
C TRP A 94 -9.91 -4.98 7.65
N ILE A 95 -9.70 -6.07 6.91
CA ILE A 95 -8.95 -7.25 7.38
C ILE A 95 -7.53 -6.84 7.77
N MET A 96 -6.85 -6.09 6.91
CA MET A 96 -5.49 -5.60 7.18
C MET A 96 -5.45 -4.68 8.40
N LEU A 97 -6.40 -3.77 8.52
CA LEU A 97 -6.48 -2.85 9.67
C LEU A 97 -6.72 -3.61 10.98
N TRP A 98 -7.71 -4.52 11.00
CA TRP A 98 -8.09 -5.25 12.21
C TRP A 98 -7.04 -6.27 12.64
N HIS A 99 -6.64 -7.16 11.72
CA HIS A 99 -5.67 -8.21 12.03
C HIS A 99 -4.26 -7.63 12.16
N GLY A 100 -3.89 -6.65 11.35
CA GLY A 100 -2.63 -5.93 11.47
C GLY A 100 -2.52 -5.18 12.80
N GLY A 101 -3.59 -4.51 13.23
CA GLY A 101 -3.64 -3.86 14.55
C GLY A 101 -3.46 -4.85 15.71
N ARG A 102 -4.13 -6.01 15.64
CA ARG A 102 -3.91 -7.08 16.63
C ARG A 102 -2.48 -7.61 16.62
N GLN A 103 -1.89 -7.72 15.43
CA GLN A 103 -0.49 -8.15 15.27
C GLN A 103 0.46 -7.16 15.97
N VAL A 104 0.29 -5.85 15.73
CA VAL A 104 1.05 -4.79 16.37
C VAL A 104 0.98 -4.91 17.91
N MET A 105 -0.24 -5.06 18.46
CA MET A 105 -0.43 -5.21 19.91
C MET A 105 0.23 -6.50 20.46
N ARG A 106 0.15 -7.61 19.72
CA ARG A 106 0.73 -8.90 20.14
C ARG A 106 2.26 -8.86 20.22
N PHE A 107 2.89 -8.08 19.33
CA PHE A 107 4.34 -7.98 19.23
C PHE A 107 4.91 -6.69 19.84
N ALA A 108 4.07 -5.91 20.56
CA ALA A 108 4.48 -4.66 21.18
C ALA A 108 5.59 -4.84 22.23
N ASP A 109 5.53 -5.94 23.00
CA ASP A 109 6.47 -6.24 24.06
C ASP A 109 7.72 -7.00 23.58
N GLN A 110 7.74 -7.38 22.27
CA GLN A 110 8.90 -8.05 21.68
C GLN A 110 9.83 -7.03 21.05
N THR A 111 11.11 -7.11 21.38
CA THR A 111 12.16 -6.27 20.80
C THR A 111 12.96 -7.05 19.76
N THR A 112 13.53 -6.34 18.79
CA THR A 112 14.45 -6.89 17.82
C THR A 112 15.78 -7.22 18.50
N THR A 113 16.53 -8.15 17.92
CA THR A 113 17.73 -8.73 18.54
C THR A 113 18.92 -7.76 18.59
N VAL A 114 19.02 -6.84 17.63
CA VAL A 114 20.18 -5.96 17.45
C VAL A 114 19.85 -4.50 17.72
N LEU A 115 18.71 -4.00 17.18
CA LEU A 115 18.28 -2.62 17.37
C LEU A 115 17.54 -2.39 18.69
N GLU A 116 17.13 -3.48 19.38
CA GLU A 116 16.35 -3.44 20.63
C GLU A 116 15.08 -2.57 20.56
N ILE A 117 14.57 -2.33 19.34
CA ILE A 117 13.31 -1.62 19.10
C ILE A 117 12.14 -2.59 19.07
N SER A 118 10.97 -2.13 19.47
CA SER A 118 9.76 -2.96 19.44
C SER A 118 9.48 -3.48 18.02
N THR A 119 9.26 -4.78 17.91
CA THR A 119 8.89 -5.46 16.67
C THR A 119 7.55 -4.94 16.11
N ALA A 120 6.72 -4.32 16.95
CA ALA A 120 5.49 -3.65 16.55
C ALA A 120 5.68 -2.64 15.42
N TRP A 121 6.84 -1.97 15.34
CA TRP A 121 7.15 -1.02 14.27
C TRP A 121 7.16 -1.67 12.89
N TYR A 122 7.64 -2.90 12.78
CA TYR A 122 7.62 -3.65 11.50
C TYR A 122 6.19 -3.97 11.08
N TYR A 123 5.37 -4.40 12.03
CA TYR A 123 3.98 -4.76 11.76
C TYR A 123 3.06 -3.55 11.56
N ALA A 124 3.43 -2.36 12.05
CA ALA A 124 2.63 -1.14 11.94
C ALA A 124 2.36 -0.72 10.47
N ALA A 125 3.22 -1.09 9.53
CA ALA A 125 3.01 -0.85 8.11
C ALA A 125 1.70 -1.48 7.58
N ILE A 126 1.30 -2.64 8.13
CA ILE A 126 0.11 -3.40 7.69
C ILE A 126 -1.18 -2.63 8.02
N PRO A 127 -1.47 -2.28 9.30
CA PRO A 127 -2.69 -1.55 9.62
C PRO A 127 -2.69 -0.12 9.07
N VAL A 128 -1.55 0.52 8.93
CA VAL A 128 -1.44 1.85 8.31
C VAL A 128 -1.89 1.78 6.84
N ALA A 129 -1.32 0.86 6.06
CA ALA A 129 -1.73 0.67 4.67
C ALA A 129 -3.19 0.21 4.56
N GLY A 130 -3.63 -0.72 5.44
CA GLY A 130 -5.01 -1.19 5.50
C GLY A 130 -6.01 -0.06 5.77
N GLY A 131 -5.68 0.84 6.70
CA GLY A 131 -6.48 2.03 6.99
C GLY A 131 -6.58 2.98 5.79
N LEU A 132 -5.47 3.23 5.09
CA LEU A 132 -5.46 4.06 3.89
C LEU A 132 -6.28 3.44 2.75
N ILE A 133 -6.16 2.12 2.54
CA ILE A 133 -6.95 1.37 1.55
C ILE A 133 -8.44 1.46 1.88
N LEU A 134 -8.81 1.25 3.13
CA LEU A 134 -10.19 1.30 3.58
C LEU A 134 -10.82 2.68 3.38
N LEU A 135 -10.12 3.73 3.79
CA LEU A 135 -10.58 5.12 3.62
C LEU A 135 -10.78 5.48 2.15
N ASP A 136 -9.82 5.11 1.29
CA ASP A 136 -9.91 5.39 -0.15
C ASP A 136 -11.05 4.60 -0.80
N ALA A 137 -11.25 3.34 -0.41
CA ALA A 137 -12.35 2.50 -0.89
C ALA A 137 -13.72 3.07 -0.50
N ILE A 138 -13.91 3.47 0.76
CA ILE A 138 -15.15 4.09 1.25
C ILE A 138 -15.43 5.39 0.50
N TRP A 139 -14.41 6.24 0.32
CA TRP A 139 -14.53 7.47 -0.44
C TRP A 139 -14.99 7.22 -1.88
N LEU A 140 -14.35 6.27 -2.58
CA LEU A 140 -14.68 5.92 -3.96
C LEU A 140 -16.06 5.27 -4.09
N MET A 141 -16.48 4.48 -3.10
CA MET A 141 -17.84 3.94 -3.06
C MET A 141 -18.88 5.07 -2.96
N GLY A 142 -18.67 6.03 -2.07
CA GLY A 142 -19.58 7.17 -1.92
C GLY A 142 -19.69 8.02 -3.20
N VAL A 143 -18.56 8.39 -3.77
CA VAL A 143 -18.52 9.17 -5.02
C VAL A 143 -19.10 8.37 -6.19
N GLY A 144 -18.78 7.08 -6.30
CA GLY A 144 -19.29 6.20 -7.35
C GLY A 144 -20.81 6.03 -7.28
N ALA A 145 -21.36 5.83 -6.08
CA ALA A 145 -22.80 5.72 -5.87
C ALA A 145 -23.56 7.01 -6.28
N ILE A 146 -23.03 8.18 -5.88
CA ILE A 146 -23.62 9.48 -6.25
C ILE A 146 -23.60 9.66 -7.78
N ARG A 147 -22.50 9.33 -8.45
CA ARG A 147 -22.37 9.43 -9.91
C ARG A 147 -23.34 8.51 -10.65
N LEU A 148 -23.52 7.28 -10.16
CA LEU A 148 -24.50 6.36 -10.72
C LEU A 148 -25.94 6.90 -10.63
N LEU A 149 -26.31 7.53 -9.51
CA LEU A 149 -27.61 8.18 -9.34
C LEU A 149 -27.79 9.37 -10.29
N GLN A 150 -26.71 10.01 -10.69
CA GLN A 150 -26.70 11.12 -11.67
C GLN A 150 -26.64 10.64 -13.14
N GLY A 151 -26.64 9.33 -13.39
CA GLY A 151 -26.55 8.74 -14.72
C GLY A 151 -25.14 8.80 -15.35
N ASN A 152 -24.12 9.12 -14.58
CA ASN A 152 -22.71 9.20 -15.00
C ASN A 152 -21.97 7.87 -14.74
N GLU A 153 -20.75 7.74 -15.28
CA GLU A 153 -19.90 6.58 -14.97
C GLU A 153 -19.48 6.58 -13.49
N ALA A 154 -19.49 5.38 -12.87
CA ALA A 154 -19.24 5.21 -11.44
C ALA A 154 -17.79 5.55 -11.04
N ASP A 155 -16.78 5.24 -11.89
CA ASP A 155 -15.39 5.49 -11.57
C ASP A 155 -15.02 6.97 -11.81
N PRO A 156 -14.67 7.72 -10.74
CA PRO A 156 -14.27 9.12 -10.90
C PRO A 156 -12.83 9.29 -11.39
N ARG A 157 -12.06 8.20 -11.52
CA ARG A 157 -10.67 8.27 -11.93
C ARG A 157 -10.57 8.40 -13.45
N PRO A 158 -9.68 9.29 -13.98
CA PRO A 158 -9.48 9.41 -15.41
C PRO A 158 -9.01 8.08 -15.99
N ASN A 159 -9.59 7.74 -17.15
CA ASN A 159 -9.21 6.54 -17.88
C ASN A 159 -7.77 6.73 -18.42
N GLN A 160 -6.79 6.04 -17.84
CA GLN A 160 -5.39 6.15 -18.25
C GLN A 160 -5.05 5.32 -19.51
N SER A 161 -6.07 4.78 -20.19
CA SER A 161 -5.89 3.98 -21.40
C SER A 161 -5.60 4.79 -22.66
N GLY A 162 -5.42 6.12 -22.56
CA GLY A 162 -5.18 7.03 -23.68
C GLY A 162 -3.74 7.55 -23.84
N GLU A 163 -2.82 7.17 -22.95
CA GLU A 163 -1.41 7.61 -23.05
C GLU A 163 -0.50 6.38 -23.19
N ILE A 164 -0.48 5.80 -24.37
CA ILE A 164 0.63 4.98 -24.88
C ILE A 164 0.98 5.53 -26.26
#